data_574073b2e287c48333d3f00950cd181e
#
_entry.id   574073b2e287c48333d3f00950cd181e
#
_cell.length_a   1.000
_cell.length_b   1.000
_cell.length_c   1.000
_cell.angle_alpha   90.00
_cell.angle_beta   90.00
_cell.angle_gamma   90.00
#
_symmetry.space_group_name_H-M   'P 1'
#
loop_
_entity.id
_entity.type
_entity.pdbx_description
1 polymer ?
#
loop_
_entity_poly.entity_id
_entity_poly.type
_entity_poly.pdbx_seq_one_letter_code
_entity_poly.pdbx_strand_id
1 'polypeptide(L)'
;MTKSALYLKDAQLFLDSCVTTRELVSVTNLDREGKLMHLVGWHCTSGSWRAGAHIFRNPRNGQIRKVRDVLIFNINGHPVYL
;
A
#
# COMPACT_ATOMS: atom_id res chain seq x y z
N MET A 1 16.60 4.34 -12.90
CA MET A 1 15.87 5.62 -12.91
C MET A 1 14.95 5.70 -11.71
N THR A 2 15.03 6.78 -10.95
CA THR A 2 14.19 6.96 -9.77
C THR A 2 12.79 7.42 -10.17
N LYS A 3 11.75 6.75 -9.67
CA LYS A 3 10.38 7.17 -9.90
C LYS A 3 10.04 8.39 -9.05
N SER A 4 9.11 9.20 -9.53
CA SER A 4 8.67 10.38 -8.81
C SER A 4 8.05 10.03 -7.46
N ALA A 5 8.34 10.84 -6.45
CA ALA A 5 7.72 10.67 -5.13
C ALA A 5 6.23 11.03 -5.19
N LEU A 6 5.46 10.40 -4.30
CA LEU A 6 4.03 10.63 -4.16
C LEU A 6 3.75 11.27 -2.80
N TYR A 7 2.87 12.26 -2.77
CA TYR A 7 2.32 12.72 -1.51
C TYR A 7 1.38 11.65 -0.94
N LEU A 8 1.30 11.59 0.38
CA LEU A 8 0.47 10.58 1.04
C LEU A 8 -0.96 10.54 0.50
N LYS A 9 -1.58 11.71 0.30
CA LYS A 9 -2.94 11.78 -0.22
C LYS A 9 -3.07 11.14 -1.59
N ASP A 10 -2.13 11.41 -2.49
CA ASP A 10 -2.14 10.83 -3.82
C ASP A 10 -1.93 9.32 -3.76
N ALA A 11 -1.05 8.86 -2.88
CA ALA A 11 -0.82 7.44 -2.66
C ALA A 11 -2.10 6.75 -2.14
N GLN A 12 -2.80 7.39 -1.20
CA GLN A 12 -4.05 6.87 -0.67
C GLN A 12 -5.13 6.76 -1.75
N LEU A 13 -5.26 7.79 -2.59
CA LEU A 13 -6.24 7.78 -3.69
C LEU A 13 -5.89 6.70 -4.72
N PHE A 14 -4.60 6.49 -4.98
CA PHE A 14 -4.18 5.40 -5.85
C PHE A 14 -4.58 4.04 -5.28
N LEU A 15 -4.35 3.81 -3.98
CA LEU A 15 -4.75 2.56 -3.34
C LEU A 15 -6.27 2.38 -3.35
N ASP A 16 -7.04 3.45 -3.16
CA ASP A 16 -8.49 3.40 -3.28
C ASP A 16 -8.91 2.93 -4.68
N SER A 17 -8.24 3.42 -5.72
CA SER A 17 -8.52 2.98 -7.08
C SER A 17 -8.17 1.51 -7.30
N CYS A 18 -7.12 1.01 -6.67
CA CYS A 18 -6.70 -0.39 -6.78
C CYS A 18 -7.74 -1.35 -6.21
N VAL A 19 -8.52 -0.93 -5.23
CA VAL A 19 -9.63 -1.74 -4.70
C VAL A 19 -10.64 -2.05 -5.81
N THR A 20 -10.90 -1.08 -6.67
CA THR A 20 -11.85 -1.22 -7.78
C THR A 20 -11.23 -1.92 -8.99
N THR A 21 -10.02 -1.53 -9.38
CA THR A 21 -9.37 -2.07 -10.59
C THR A 21 -8.79 -3.45 -10.37
N ARG A 22 -8.52 -3.82 -9.12
CA ARG A 22 -7.90 -5.09 -8.73
C ARG A 22 -6.49 -5.28 -9.29
N GLU A 23 -5.80 -4.18 -9.59
CA GLU A 23 -4.40 -4.23 -10.00
C GLU A 23 -3.54 -4.72 -8.85
N LEU A 24 -2.51 -5.51 -9.17
CA LEU A 24 -1.51 -5.88 -8.19
C LEU A 24 -0.64 -4.67 -7.87
N VAL A 25 -0.30 -4.53 -6.61
CA VAL A 25 0.50 -3.41 -6.14
C VAL A 25 1.60 -3.92 -5.21
N SER A 26 2.75 -3.28 -5.27
CA SER A 26 3.87 -3.59 -4.37
C SER A 26 4.05 -2.43 -3.41
N VAL A 27 4.06 -2.74 -2.11
CA VAL A 27 4.10 -1.74 -1.04
C VAL A 27 5.21 -2.07 -0.07
N THR A 28 5.97 -1.06 0.34
CA THR A 28 6.92 -1.16 1.45
C THR A 28 6.38 -0.34 2.61
N ASN A 29 6.24 -0.96 3.76
CA ASN A 29 5.63 -0.34 4.94
C ASN A 29 6.25 -0.87 6.23
N LEU A 30 5.95 -0.20 7.34
CA LEU A 30 6.25 -0.73 8.67
C LEU A 30 5.04 -1.49 9.21
N ASP A 31 5.31 -2.59 9.93
CA ASP A 31 4.27 -3.31 10.66
C ASP A 31 4.07 -2.70 12.05
N ARG A 32 3.23 -3.35 12.88
CA ARG A 32 2.93 -2.89 14.24
C ARG A 32 4.17 -2.84 15.14
N GLU A 33 5.14 -3.69 14.87
CA GLU A 33 6.35 -3.82 15.69
C GLU A 33 7.47 -2.93 15.17
N GLY A 34 7.21 -2.15 14.13
CA GLY A 34 8.20 -1.28 13.52
C GLY A 34 9.13 -2.00 12.55
N LYS A 35 8.80 -3.22 12.14
CA LYS A 35 9.60 -3.95 11.16
C LYS A 35 9.22 -3.56 9.75
N LEU A 36 10.22 -3.47 8.89
CA LEU A 36 10.01 -3.18 7.48
C LEU A 36 9.40 -4.39 6.78
N MET A 37 8.31 -4.16 6.07
CA MET A 37 7.59 -5.19 5.33
C MET A 37 7.57 -4.84 3.84
N HIS A 38 7.71 -5.86 3.01
CA HIS A 38 7.61 -5.73 1.55
C HIS A 38 6.48 -6.63 1.05
N LEU A 39 5.40 -6.01 0.59
CA LEU A 39 4.26 -6.70 0.00
C LEU A 39 4.41 -6.61 -1.51
N VAL A 40 4.93 -7.66 -2.15
CA VAL A 40 5.25 -7.65 -3.58
C VAL A 40 4.13 -8.31 -4.36
N GLY A 41 3.44 -7.53 -5.21
CA GLY A 41 2.37 -8.03 -6.05
C GLY A 41 1.16 -8.52 -5.26
N TRP A 42 0.67 -7.70 -4.33
CA TRP A 42 -0.53 -7.99 -3.53
C TRP A 42 -1.73 -7.24 -4.06
N HIS A 43 -2.94 -7.73 -3.76
CA HIS A 43 -4.18 -7.01 -4.03
C HIS A 43 -4.52 -6.09 -2.87
N CYS A 44 -4.88 -4.85 -3.17
CA CYS A 44 -5.53 -3.98 -2.21
C CYS A 44 -7.03 -4.31 -2.26
N THR A 45 -7.55 -5.00 -1.24
CA THR A 45 -8.91 -5.53 -1.26
C THR A 45 -9.95 -4.61 -0.67
N SER A 46 -9.54 -3.75 0.26
CA SER A 46 -10.46 -2.79 0.88
C SER A 46 -9.70 -1.69 1.59
N GLY A 47 -10.43 -0.72 2.12
CA GLY A 47 -9.88 0.42 2.83
C GLY A 47 -10.24 1.71 2.14
N SER A 48 -9.88 2.81 2.77
CA SER A 48 -10.09 4.14 2.19
C SER A 48 -9.12 5.13 2.82
N TRP A 49 -8.87 6.23 2.10
CA TRP A 49 -8.03 7.29 2.63
C TRP A 49 -8.64 7.90 3.91
N ARG A 50 -9.95 7.93 4.02
CA ARG A 50 -10.65 8.48 5.21
C ARG A 50 -10.44 7.59 6.42
N ALA A 51 -10.38 6.28 6.23
CA ALA A 51 -10.07 5.34 7.30
C ALA A 51 -8.59 5.36 7.70
N GLY A 52 -7.73 5.89 6.83
CA GLY A 52 -6.30 5.94 7.06
C GLY A 52 -5.61 4.60 7.00
N ALA A 53 -6.25 3.59 6.42
CA ALA A 53 -5.71 2.24 6.34
C ALA A 53 -6.26 1.51 5.12
N HIS A 54 -5.49 0.56 4.64
CA HIS A 54 -5.88 -0.32 3.54
C HIS A 54 -5.56 -1.76 3.90
N ILE A 55 -6.32 -2.69 3.34
CA ILE A 55 -6.14 -4.13 3.56
C ILE A 55 -5.62 -4.75 2.26
N PHE A 56 -4.56 -5.53 2.40
CA PHE A 56 -3.90 -6.19 1.28
C PHE A 56 -4.01 -7.71 1.44
N ARG A 57 -4.16 -8.39 0.32
CA ARG A 57 -4.21 -9.85 0.28
C ARG A 57 -3.16 -10.37 -0.69
N ASN A 58 -2.36 -11.34 -0.22
CA ASN A 58 -1.40 -12.00 -1.07
C ASN A 58 -2.14 -13.03 -1.95
N PRO A 59 -2.15 -12.85 -3.29
CA PRO A 59 -2.89 -13.76 -4.16
C PRO A 59 -2.30 -15.18 -4.21
N ARG A 60 -1.04 -15.34 -3.79
CA ARG A 60 -0.36 -16.62 -3.85
C ARG A 60 -0.72 -17.55 -2.70
N ASN A 61 -1.02 -17.01 -1.52
CA ASN A 61 -1.31 -17.83 -0.33
C ASN A 61 -2.50 -17.34 0.50
N GLY A 62 -3.17 -16.27 0.08
CA GLY A 62 -4.33 -15.73 0.79
C GLY A 62 -4.03 -14.97 2.06
N GLN A 63 -2.77 -14.73 2.38
CA GLN A 63 -2.39 -13.98 3.57
C GLN A 63 -2.95 -12.55 3.50
N ILE A 64 -3.47 -12.06 4.63
CA ILE A 64 -4.08 -10.73 4.72
C ILE A 64 -3.28 -9.85 5.67
N ARG A 65 -3.04 -8.61 5.27
CA ARG A 65 -2.37 -7.60 6.10
C ARG A 65 -3.15 -6.29 6.05
N LYS A 66 -3.39 -5.71 7.22
CA LYS A 66 -3.91 -4.36 7.33
C LYS A 66 -2.73 -3.42 7.53
N VAL A 67 -2.64 -2.38 6.71
CA VAL A 67 -1.55 -1.43 6.74
C VAL A 67 -2.10 -0.04 6.95
N ARG A 68 -1.53 0.68 7.92
CA ARG A 68 -1.84 2.11 8.11
C ARG A 68 -1.13 2.90 7.01
N ASP A 69 -1.84 3.80 6.36
CA ASP A 69 -1.32 4.55 5.22
C ASP A 69 -0.09 5.38 5.58
N VAL A 70 -0.07 5.95 6.78
CA VAL A 70 1.07 6.78 7.25
C VAL A 70 2.36 5.96 7.44
N LEU A 71 2.27 4.64 7.46
CA LEU A 71 3.42 3.74 7.60
C LEU A 71 3.93 3.21 6.26
N ILE A 72 3.36 3.67 5.15
CA ILE A 72 3.77 3.27 3.81
C ILE A 72 4.87 4.21 3.32
N PHE A 73 6.00 3.63 2.89
CA PHE A 73 7.15 4.39 2.40
C PHE A 73 7.28 4.36 0.89
N ASN A 74 6.74 3.33 0.24
CA ASN A 74 6.94 3.13 -1.19
C ASN A 74 5.76 2.37 -1.79
N ILE A 75 5.32 2.78 -2.96
CA ILE A 75 4.28 2.09 -3.74
C ILE A 75 4.78 1.97 -5.16
N ASN A 76 4.94 0.73 -5.65
CA ASN A 76 5.39 0.44 -7.02
C ASN A 76 6.69 1.17 -7.40
N GLY A 77 7.58 1.36 -6.45
CA GLY A 77 8.83 2.07 -6.68
C GLY A 77 8.76 3.58 -6.49
N HIS A 78 7.57 4.13 -6.23
CA HIS A 78 7.41 5.55 -5.92
C HIS A 78 7.56 5.79 -4.42
N PRO A 79 8.53 6.58 -3.97
CA PRO A 79 8.60 6.96 -2.55
C PRO A 79 7.35 7.71 -2.14
N VAL A 80 6.88 7.47 -0.92
CA VAL A 80 5.71 8.15 -0.35
C VAL A 80 6.16 9.02 0.81
N TYR A 81 5.69 10.26 0.86
CA TYR A 81 6.02 11.18 1.96
C TYR A 81 4.78 11.97 2.39
N LEU A 82 4.84 12.43 3.62
CA LEU A 82 3.74 13.16 4.26
C LEU A 82 3.63 14.61 3.79
#